data_65ee3018a8e9759230f74e030b34c6ae
#
_entry.id   65ee3018a8e9759230f74e030b34c6ae
#
_cell.length_a   1.000
_cell.length_b   1.000
_cell.length_c   1.000
_cell.angle_alpha   90.00
_cell.angle_beta   90.00
_cell.angle_gamma   90.00
#
_symmetry.space_group_name_H-M   'P 1'
#
loop_
_entity.id
_entity.type
_entity.pdbx_description
1 polymer ?
#
loop_
_entity_poly.entity_id
_entity_poly.type
_entity_poly.pdbx_seq_one_letter_code
_entity_poly.pdbx_strand_id
1 'polypeptide(L)'
;MNQCPLNKKGEHGYKRISNINHPMAIWVRSAETNYIFAARLAIELGEEFERRYKHPHASLEHARWLAEHIPECVHNVSLKSQYGVLNLEEDVEPVPLCMPDTYHDPDPVVAYNNYYVGEKLKMA
;
A
#
# COMPACT_ATOMS: atom_id res chain seq x y z
N MET A 1 16.97 -12.50 -14.33
CA MET A 1 16.72 -11.12 -13.95
C MET A 1 15.27 -10.95 -13.52
N ASN A 2 15.05 -10.32 -12.37
CA ASN A 2 13.71 -10.23 -11.79
C ASN A 2 12.93 -9.07 -12.38
N GLN A 3 12.06 -9.39 -13.33
CA GLN A 3 11.13 -8.40 -13.87
C GLN A 3 9.79 -8.50 -13.17
N CYS A 4 9.07 -7.38 -13.14
CA CYS A 4 7.73 -7.33 -12.58
C CYS A 4 6.83 -8.33 -13.30
N PRO A 5 5.88 -8.98 -12.59
CA PRO A 5 4.95 -9.91 -13.23
C PRO A 5 4.16 -9.28 -14.37
N LEU A 6 3.66 -10.09 -15.28
CA LEU A 6 2.86 -9.64 -16.41
C LEU A 6 1.48 -9.17 -15.96
N ASN A 7 0.99 -8.10 -16.57
CA ASN A 7 -0.38 -7.63 -16.38
C ASN A 7 -1.33 -8.32 -17.37
N LYS A 8 -2.59 -7.92 -17.37
CA LYS A 8 -3.59 -8.52 -18.24
C LYS A 8 -3.32 -8.33 -19.74
N LYS A 9 -2.49 -7.34 -20.08
CA LYS A 9 -2.13 -7.06 -21.47
C LYS A 9 -0.88 -7.80 -21.91
N GLY A 10 -0.28 -8.60 -21.03
CA GLY A 10 0.95 -9.31 -21.32
C GLY A 10 2.22 -8.47 -21.18
N GLU A 11 2.12 -7.31 -20.58
CA GLU A 11 3.25 -6.41 -20.35
C GLU A 11 3.68 -6.50 -18.89
N HIS A 12 4.97 -6.22 -18.62
CA HIS A 12 5.48 -6.24 -17.26
C HIS A 12 5.00 -5.02 -16.49
N GLY A 13 4.35 -5.25 -15.36
CA GLY A 13 3.90 -4.20 -14.46
C GLY A 13 2.66 -3.47 -14.94
N TYR A 14 2.52 -2.25 -14.47
CA TYR A 14 1.38 -1.39 -14.77
C TYR A 14 1.85 -0.10 -15.41
N LYS A 15 0.92 0.61 -16.04
CA LYS A 15 1.21 1.94 -16.56
C LYS A 15 1.57 2.88 -15.42
N ARG A 16 2.38 3.89 -15.73
CA ARG A 16 2.64 4.97 -14.79
C ARG A 16 1.33 5.66 -14.45
N ILE A 17 1.08 5.85 -13.16
CA ILE A 17 -0.16 6.47 -12.71
C ILE A 17 -0.15 7.97 -13.00
N SER A 18 -1.35 8.52 -13.22
CA SER A 18 -1.53 9.95 -13.46
C SER A 18 -1.56 10.76 -12.17
N ASN A 19 -1.96 10.15 -11.05
CA ASN A 19 -2.07 10.83 -9.76
C ASN A 19 -0.86 10.59 -8.87
N ILE A 20 0.30 10.88 -9.43
CA ILE A 20 1.59 10.69 -8.76
C ILE A 20 1.72 11.50 -7.46
N ASN A 21 0.99 12.59 -7.35
CA ASN A 21 1.01 13.47 -6.18
C ASN A 21 -0.14 13.19 -5.21
N HIS A 22 -0.86 12.08 -5.36
CA HIS A 22 -1.87 11.69 -4.39
C HIS A 22 -1.21 11.47 -3.03
N PRO A 23 -1.84 11.91 -1.92
CA PRO A 23 -1.24 11.77 -0.59
C PRO A 23 -0.76 10.36 -0.25
N MET A 24 -1.52 9.33 -0.61
CA MET A 24 -1.12 7.95 -0.36
C MET A 24 0.09 7.54 -1.20
N ALA A 25 0.17 7.99 -2.45
CA ALA A 25 1.33 7.70 -3.30
C ALA A 25 2.59 8.34 -2.74
N ILE A 26 2.48 9.59 -2.28
CA ILE A 26 3.60 10.29 -1.64
C ILE A 26 4.01 9.57 -0.36
N TRP A 27 3.05 9.17 0.47
CA TRP A 27 3.30 8.48 1.72
C TRP A 27 4.06 7.17 1.51
N VAL A 28 3.62 6.37 0.54
CA VAL A 28 4.23 5.05 0.25
C VAL A 28 5.71 5.21 -0.13
N ARG A 29 6.04 6.23 -0.92
CA ARG A 29 7.42 6.42 -1.38
C ARG A 29 8.28 7.27 -0.44
N SER A 30 7.70 7.78 0.64
CA SER A 30 8.41 8.67 1.58
C SER A 30 9.37 7.96 2.52
N ALA A 31 9.14 6.67 2.77
CA ALA A 31 10.00 5.90 3.67
C ALA A 31 9.92 4.42 3.34
N GLU A 32 11.02 3.71 3.59
CA GLU A 32 11.05 2.26 3.36
C GLU A 32 10.02 1.53 4.21
N THR A 33 9.84 1.94 5.47
CA THR A 33 8.84 1.33 6.35
C THR A 33 7.42 1.51 5.83
N ASN A 34 7.11 2.68 5.28
CA ASN A 34 5.80 2.94 4.67
C ASN A 34 5.58 2.04 3.45
N TYR A 35 6.61 1.91 2.62
CA TYR A 35 6.54 1.06 1.42
C TYR A 35 6.30 -0.40 1.80
N ILE A 36 7.08 -0.91 2.76
CA ILE A 36 6.96 -2.31 3.20
C ILE A 36 5.59 -2.55 3.82
N PHE A 37 5.11 -1.62 4.64
CA PHE A 37 3.78 -1.73 5.24
C PHE A 37 2.70 -1.83 4.17
N ALA A 38 2.75 -0.94 3.17
CA ALA A 38 1.77 -0.94 2.08
C ALA A 38 1.81 -2.24 1.28
N ALA A 39 3.01 -2.74 0.97
CA ALA A 39 3.18 -3.98 0.23
C ALA A 39 2.62 -5.17 1.02
N ARG A 40 2.91 -5.24 2.32
CA ARG A 40 2.39 -6.31 3.17
C ARG A 40 0.88 -6.25 3.30
N LEU A 41 0.33 -5.06 3.43
CA LEU A 41 -1.12 -4.88 3.48
C LEU A 41 -1.77 -5.37 2.18
N ALA A 42 -1.17 -5.02 1.04
CA ALA A 42 -1.66 -5.49 -0.26
C ALA A 42 -1.62 -7.01 -0.38
N ILE A 43 -0.56 -7.64 0.12
CA ILE A 43 -0.43 -9.10 0.12
C ILE A 43 -1.54 -9.73 0.97
N GLU A 44 -1.74 -9.23 2.17
CA GLU A 44 -2.77 -9.77 3.07
C GLU A 44 -4.18 -9.59 2.50
N LEU A 45 -4.44 -8.46 1.88
CA LEU A 45 -5.72 -8.22 1.22
C LEU A 45 -5.93 -9.16 0.03
N GLY A 46 -4.86 -9.41 -0.74
CA GLY A 46 -4.93 -10.34 -1.86
C GLY A 46 -5.15 -11.78 -1.41
N GLU A 47 -4.51 -12.20 -0.34
CA GLU A 47 -4.70 -13.54 0.22
C GLU A 47 -6.12 -13.71 0.78
N GLU A 48 -6.63 -12.68 1.45
CA GLU A 48 -8.02 -12.67 1.93
C GLU A 48 -9.01 -12.78 0.78
N PHE A 49 -8.76 -12.07 -0.30
CA PHE A 49 -9.57 -12.16 -1.51
C PHE A 49 -9.60 -13.59 -2.05
N GLU A 50 -8.42 -14.22 -2.16
CA GLU A 50 -8.31 -15.59 -2.65
C GLU A 50 -9.07 -16.55 -1.76
N ARG A 51 -8.99 -16.38 -0.45
CA ARG A 51 -9.69 -17.23 0.50
C ARG A 51 -11.21 -17.11 0.36
N ARG A 52 -11.71 -15.89 0.15
CA ARG A 52 -13.16 -15.64 0.04
C ARG A 52 -13.75 -16.04 -1.29
N TYR A 53 -13.02 -15.79 -2.38
CA TYR A 53 -13.55 -15.96 -3.72
C TYR A 53 -12.99 -17.16 -4.46
N LYS A 54 -12.09 -17.91 -3.82
CA LYS A 54 -11.53 -19.17 -4.34
C LYS A 54 -10.73 -19.04 -5.63
N HIS A 55 -10.24 -17.84 -5.94
CA HIS A 55 -9.30 -17.61 -7.03
C HIS A 55 -8.39 -16.44 -6.68
N PRO A 56 -7.15 -16.41 -7.23
CA PRO A 56 -6.20 -15.36 -6.89
C PRO A 56 -6.60 -14.01 -7.46
N HIS A 57 -6.34 -12.96 -6.70
CA HIS A 57 -6.48 -11.60 -7.19
C HIS A 57 -5.31 -11.30 -8.13
N ALA A 58 -5.60 -10.63 -9.28
CA ALA A 58 -4.59 -10.37 -10.30
C ALA A 58 -3.39 -9.55 -9.77
N SER A 59 -3.60 -8.71 -8.77
CA SER A 59 -2.55 -7.84 -8.23
C SER A 59 -1.73 -8.48 -7.11
N LEU A 60 -2.09 -9.67 -6.62
CA LEU A 60 -1.38 -10.30 -5.51
C LEU A 60 0.07 -10.62 -5.85
N GLU A 61 0.29 -11.16 -7.03
CA GLU A 61 1.64 -11.49 -7.50
C GLU A 61 2.50 -10.24 -7.62
N HIS A 62 1.91 -9.13 -8.09
CA HIS A 62 2.61 -7.85 -8.18
C HIS A 62 2.98 -7.33 -6.80
N ALA A 63 2.07 -7.45 -5.82
CA ALA A 63 2.36 -7.03 -4.46
C ALA A 63 3.50 -7.82 -3.85
N ARG A 64 3.56 -9.13 -4.08
CA ARG A 64 4.65 -9.98 -3.59
C ARG A 64 5.99 -9.58 -4.22
N TRP A 65 5.99 -9.32 -5.52
CA TRP A 65 7.19 -8.86 -6.20
C TRP A 65 7.66 -7.50 -5.66
N LEU A 66 6.75 -6.56 -5.47
CA LEU A 66 7.07 -5.24 -4.94
C LEU A 66 7.62 -5.30 -3.51
N ALA A 67 7.13 -6.24 -2.69
CA ALA A 67 7.63 -6.41 -1.34
C ALA A 67 9.09 -6.86 -1.32
N GLU A 68 9.53 -7.60 -2.35
CA GLU A 68 10.90 -8.11 -2.47
C GLU A 68 11.83 -7.15 -3.23
N HIS A 69 11.29 -6.15 -3.92
CA HIS A 69 12.05 -5.26 -4.80
C HIS A 69 11.77 -3.80 -4.46
N ILE A 70 12.34 -3.34 -3.34
CA ILE A 70 12.15 -1.97 -2.88
C ILE A 70 12.97 -1.03 -3.78
N PRO A 71 12.34 0.02 -4.37
CA PRO A 71 13.07 0.97 -5.20
C PRO A 71 14.16 1.71 -4.43
N GLU A 72 15.28 1.98 -5.09
CA GLU A 72 16.41 2.70 -4.48
C GLU A 72 16.01 4.04 -3.89
N CYS A 73 15.13 4.77 -4.57
CA CYS A 73 14.70 6.08 -4.12
C CYS A 73 13.98 6.02 -2.76
N VAL A 74 13.39 4.88 -2.43
CA VAL A 74 12.72 4.67 -1.14
C VAL A 74 13.74 4.34 -0.05
N HIS A 75 14.76 3.54 -0.38
CA HIS A 75 15.80 3.16 0.58
C HIS A 75 16.53 4.36 1.18
N ASN A 76 16.67 5.42 0.40
CA ASN A 76 17.49 6.57 0.79
C ASN A 76 16.82 7.53 1.77
N VAL A 77 15.54 7.31 2.11
CA VAL A 77 14.81 8.25 2.98
C VAL A 77 14.59 7.72 4.39
N SER A 78 14.95 6.48 4.68
CA SER A 78 14.77 5.91 6.02
C SER A 78 16.12 5.75 6.72
N LEU A 79 16.35 6.53 7.77
CA LEU A 79 17.56 6.40 8.58
C LEU A 79 17.60 5.07 9.33
N LYS A 80 16.43 4.53 9.67
CA LYS A 80 16.34 3.28 10.44
C LYS A 80 16.76 2.08 9.62
N SER A 81 16.52 2.10 8.32
CA SER A 81 16.97 1.01 7.46
C SER A 81 18.49 0.89 7.39
N GLN A 82 19.21 2.00 7.65
CA GLN A 82 20.68 1.98 7.69
C GLN A 82 21.22 1.11 8.80
N TYR A 83 20.45 0.91 9.85
CA TYR A 83 20.83 0.06 10.98
C TYR A 83 20.34 -1.36 10.82
N GLY A 84 19.68 -1.67 9.72
CA GLY A 84 19.21 -3.02 9.43
C GLY A 84 18.05 -3.50 10.27
N VAL A 85 17.46 -2.63 11.08
CA VAL A 85 16.35 -2.98 11.96
C VAL A 85 15.15 -2.11 11.62
N LEU A 86 14.09 -2.75 11.12
CA LEU A 86 12.82 -2.08 10.81
C LEU A 86 11.75 -2.58 11.75
N ASN A 87 11.11 -1.68 12.46
CA ASN A 87 9.95 -1.99 13.28
C ASN A 87 8.72 -1.38 12.64
N LEU A 88 7.93 -2.20 11.98
CA LEU A 88 6.75 -1.72 11.25
C LEU A 88 5.67 -1.13 12.14
N GLU A 89 5.67 -1.44 13.44
CA GLU A 89 4.71 -0.86 14.37
C GLU A 89 5.10 0.55 14.80
N GLU A 90 6.40 0.80 14.96
CA GLU A 90 6.90 2.07 15.47
C GLU A 90 7.44 3.00 14.37
N ASP A 91 7.99 2.43 13.30
CA ASP A 91 8.73 3.18 12.30
C ASP A 91 7.87 3.65 11.12
N VAL A 92 6.65 3.14 11.00
CA VAL A 92 5.73 3.55 9.95
C VAL A 92 5.14 4.92 10.30
N GLU A 93 5.22 5.84 9.34
CA GLU A 93 4.63 7.17 9.53
C GLU A 93 3.10 7.08 9.55
N PRO A 94 2.43 8.07 10.18
CA PRO A 94 0.96 8.10 10.17
C PRO A 94 0.39 8.07 8.77
N VAL A 95 -0.58 7.20 8.53
CA VAL A 95 -1.22 7.05 7.24
C VAL A 95 -2.05 8.31 6.92
N PRO A 96 -1.93 8.87 5.70
CA PRO A 96 -2.76 10.01 5.32
C PRO A 96 -4.24 9.70 5.37
N LEU A 97 -5.03 10.64 5.88
CA LEU A 97 -6.49 10.51 5.96
C LEU A 97 -7.12 11.20 4.76
N CYS A 98 -7.41 10.44 3.71
CA CYS A 98 -7.93 10.95 2.45
C CYS A 98 -9.46 10.97 2.45
N MET A 99 -10.04 11.72 3.41
CA MET A 99 -11.48 11.84 3.56
C MET A 99 -11.82 13.21 4.20
N PRO A 100 -13.10 13.63 4.18
CA PRO A 100 -13.51 14.87 4.87
C PRO A 100 -13.16 14.84 6.36
N ASP A 101 -12.84 16.01 6.92
CA ASP A 101 -12.40 16.15 8.30
C ASP A 101 -13.37 15.58 9.32
N THR A 102 -14.67 15.56 9.01
CA THR A 102 -15.69 15.01 9.91
C THR A 102 -15.46 13.54 10.27
N TYR A 103 -14.73 12.81 9.44
CA TYR A 103 -14.45 11.40 9.66
C TYR A 103 -13.06 11.15 10.25
N HIS A 104 -12.26 12.18 10.42
CA HIS A 104 -10.90 12.03 10.93
C HIS A 104 -10.88 11.54 12.37
N ASP A 105 -9.90 10.70 12.67
CA ASP A 105 -9.65 10.16 14.00
C ASP A 105 -8.15 9.90 14.10
N PRO A 106 -7.57 10.02 15.30
CA PRO A 106 -6.14 9.70 15.49
C PRO A 106 -5.78 8.28 15.05
N ASP A 107 -6.73 7.33 15.13
CA ASP A 107 -6.55 5.98 14.64
C ASP A 107 -7.04 5.91 13.17
N PRO A 108 -6.13 5.67 12.20
CA PRO A 108 -6.53 5.59 10.79
C PRO A 108 -7.59 4.54 10.52
N VAL A 109 -7.57 3.41 11.24
CA VAL A 109 -8.56 2.35 11.05
C VAL A 109 -9.94 2.88 11.39
N VAL A 110 -10.07 3.60 12.50
CA VAL A 110 -11.34 4.21 12.90
C VAL A 110 -11.79 5.26 11.88
N ALA A 111 -10.85 6.11 11.44
CA ALA A 111 -11.16 7.17 10.46
C ALA A 111 -11.70 6.58 9.17
N TYR A 112 -11.00 5.61 8.59
CA TYR A 112 -11.44 4.99 7.34
C TYR A 112 -12.73 4.21 7.51
N ASN A 113 -12.92 3.56 8.65
CA ASN A 113 -14.17 2.88 8.94
C ASN A 113 -15.34 3.86 9.03
N ASN A 114 -15.14 5.00 9.69
CA ASN A 114 -16.15 6.06 9.78
C ASN A 114 -16.53 6.58 8.40
N TYR A 115 -15.53 6.81 7.55
CA TYR A 115 -15.77 7.28 6.19
C TYR A 115 -16.52 6.24 5.37
N TYR A 116 -16.12 4.98 5.48
CA TYR A 116 -16.76 3.89 4.76
C TYR A 116 -18.23 3.77 5.14
N VAL A 117 -18.52 3.76 6.45
CA VAL A 117 -19.91 3.67 6.95
C VAL A 117 -20.71 4.91 6.57
N GLY A 118 -20.11 6.10 6.71
CA GLY A 118 -20.81 7.38 6.47
C GLY A 118 -21.10 7.68 5.01
N GLU A 119 -20.21 7.30 4.11
CA GLU A 119 -20.30 7.70 2.71
C GLU A 119 -20.34 6.52 1.74
N LYS A 120 -19.44 5.54 1.93
CA LYS A 120 -19.27 4.48 0.92
C LYS A 120 -20.42 3.48 0.92
N LEU A 121 -20.98 3.15 2.07
CA LEU A 121 -22.11 2.23 2.13
C LEU A 121 -23.36 2.80 1.46
N LYS A 122 -23.50 4.13 1.48
CA LYS A 122 -24.62 4.80 0.81
C LYS A 122 -24.52 4.72 -0.72
N MET A 123 -23.30 4.51 -1.22
CA MET A 123 -23.03 4.43 -2.65
C MET A 123 -23.18 3.02 -3.20
N ALA A 124 -23.23 2.04 -2.30
CA ALA A 124 -23.44 0.65 -2.68
C ALA A 124 -24.94 0.34 -2.90
#